data_e1e42a426f387e37ea81afe24d435b73
#
_entry.id   e1e42a426f387e37ea81afe24d435b73
#
_cell.length_a   1.000
_cell.length_b   1.000
_cell.length_c   1.000
_cell.angle_alpha   90.00
_cell.angle_beta   90.00
_cell.angle_gamma   90.00
#
_symmetry.space_group_name_H-M   'P 1'
#
loop_
_entity.id
_entity.type
_entity.pdbx_description
1 polymer ?
#
loop_
_entity_poly.entity_id
_entity_poly.type
_entity_poly.pdbx_seq_one_letter_code
_entity_poly.pdbx_strand_id
1 'polypeptide(L)'
;MSDIAKIVGQRIRNYRTQLGLSQEKLAELSGFHPTYIGQIERGEKNATLESIEKISLALNISLSKLFEHLGGTIHNNDIPLKCYEFISSKKQSEQEQLYKILLEIERYKNNWVYLWNILDISIDNSYNKHSQYLHHLH
;
A
#
# COMPACT_ATOMS: atom_id res chain seq x y z
N MET A 1 -17.75 16.93 -4.48
CA MET A 1 -17.41 15.51 -4.55
C MET A 1 -16.05 15.30 -3.92
N SER A 2 -15.83 14.17 -3.24
CA SER A 2 -14.55 13.92 -2.58
C SER A 2 -13.48 13.61 -3.62
N ASP A 3 -12.25 14.06 -3.38
CA ASP A 3 -11.11 13.76 -4.26
C ASP A 3 -10.85 12.25 -4.36
N ILE A 4 -11.18 11.50 -3.31
CA ILE A 4 -11.11 10.03 -3.28
C ILE A 4 -12.01 9.40 -4.35
N ALA A 5 -13.24 9.86 -4.52
CA ALA A 5 -14.15 9.32 -5.54
C ALA A 5 -13.58 9.51 -6.96
N LYS A 6 -12.96 10.66 -7.24
CA LYS A 6 -12.30 10.93 -8.51
C LYS A 6 -11.11 10.01 -8.75
N ILE A 7 -10.26 9.83 -7.73
CA ILE A 7 -9.06 8.99 -7.82
C ILE A 7 -9.46 7.51 -8.04
N VAL A 8 -10.41 7.00 -7.27
CA VAL A 8 -10.91 5.63 -7.41
C VAL A 8 -11.55 5.44 -8.78
N GLY A 9 -12.38 6.38 -9.22
CA GLY A 9 -13.02 6.34 -10.53
C GLY A 9 -12.00 6.30 -11.68
N GLN A 10 -10.96 7.13 -11.60
CA GLN A 10 -9.88 7.13 -12.59
C GLN A 10 -9.09 5.81 -12.60
N ARG A 11 -8.87 5.19 -11.45
CA ARG A 11 -8.22 3.88 -11.36
C ARG A 11 -9.06 2.78 -11.99
N ILE A 12 -10.36 2.76 -11.70
CA ILE A 12 -11.30 1.83 -12.35
C ILE A 12 -11.20 1.96 -13.87
N ARG A 13 -11.25 3.19 -14.39
CA ARG A 13 -11.11 3.46 -15.82
C ARG A 13 -9.77 2.95 -16.36
N ASN A 14 -8.66 3.19 -15.65
CA ASN A 14 -7.33 2.76 -16.08
C ASN A 14 -7.25 1.22 -16.17
N TYR A 15 -7.71 0.49 -15.13
CA TYR A 15 -7.71 -0.97 -15.16
C TYR A 15 -8.64 -1.51 -16.25
N ARG A 16 -9.82 -0.93 -16.41
CA ARG A 16 -10.74 -1.32 -17.49
C ARG A 16 -10.08 -1.19 -18.87
N THR A 17 -9.44 -0.06 -19.13
CA THR A 17 -8.79 0.19 -20.43
C THR A 17 -7.57 -0.69 -20.65
N GLN A 18 -6.78 -0.99 -19.59
CA GLN A 18 -5.68 -1.96 -19.66
C GLN A 18 -6.15 -3.36 -20.03
N LEU A 19 -7.35 -3.75 -19.57
CA LEU A 19 -7.99 -5.02 -19.95
C LEU A 19 -8.69 -4.98 -21.31
N GLY A 20 -8.69 -3.85 -22.01
CA GLY A 20 -9.37 -3.68 -23.29
C GLY A 20 -10.90 -3.71 -23.19
N LEU A 21 -11.48 -3.51 -21.99
CA LEU A 21 -12.91 -3.57 -21.78
C LEU A 21 -13.58 -2.23 -22.11
N SER A 22 -14.78 -2.27 -22.74
CA SER A 22 -15.66 -1.12 -22.84
C SER A 22 -16.39 -0.87 -21.50
N GLN A 23 -17.00 0.33 -21.32
CA GLN A 23 -17.85 0.60 -20.15
C GLN A 23 -19.04 -0.35 -20.09
N GLU A 24 -19.62 -0.67 -21.25
CA GLU A 24 -20.73 -1.63 -21.39
C GLU A 24 -20.31 -3.02 -20.91
N LYS A 25 -19.10 -3.46 -21.30
CA LYS A 25 -18.61 -4.79 -20.92
C LYS A 25 -18.29 -4.86 -19.43
N LEU A 26 -17.70 -3.81 -18.84
CA LEU A 26 -17.50 -3.76 -17.39
C LEU A 26 -18.84 -3.73 -16.65
N ALA A 27 -19.83 -3.00 -17.15
CA ALA A 27 -21.16 -2.93 -16.57
C ALA A 27 -21.84 -4.32 -16.56
N GLU A 28 -21.77 -5.05 -17.68
CA GLU A 28 -22.26 -6.43 -17.80
C GLU A 28 -21.60 -7.34 -16.76
N LEU A 29 -20.26 -7.33 -16.66
CA LEU A 29 -19.50 -8.19 -15.76
C LEU A 29 -19.75 -7.88 -14.28
N SER A 30 -20.01 -6.62 -13.94
CA SER A 30 -20.23 -6.17 -12.56
C SER A 30 -21.70 -6.07 -12.15
N GLY A 31 -22.64 -6.33 -13.10
CA GLY A 31 -24.07 -6.28 -12.85
C GLY A 31 -24.64 -4.87 -12.70
N PHE A 32 -24.01 -3.87 -13.34
CA PHE A 32 -24.44 -2.47 -13.33
C PHE A 32 -24.87 -1.98 -14.71
N HIS A 33 -25.48 -0.80 -14.73
CA HIS A 33 -25.77 -0.11 -15.98
C HIS A 33 -24.55 0.66 -16.48
N PRO A 34 -24.26 0.74 -17.80
CA PRO A 34 -23.11 1.45 -18.36
C PRO A 34 -23.01 2.91 -17.90
N THR A 35 -24.12 3.61 -17.81
CA THR A 35 -24.19 5.00 -17.31
C THR A 35 -23.65 5.10 -15.89
N TYR A 36 -23.92 4.11 -15.02
CA TYR A 36 -23.44 4.08 -13.65
C TYR A 36 -21.91 3.91 -13.61
N ILE A 37 -21.36 3.01 -14.42
CA ILE A 37 -19.93 2.84 -14.58
C ILE A 37 -19.28 4.16 -15.05
N GLY A 38 -19.85 4.80 -16.06
CA GLY A 38 -19.36 6.09 -16.55
C GLY A 38 -19.36 7.18 -15.48
N GLN A 39 -20.42 7.27 -14.66
CA GLN A 39 -20.51 8.22 -13.57
C GLN A 39 -19.45 7.97 -12.48
N ILE A 40 -19.20 6.69 -12.14
CA ILE A 40 -18.15 6.32 -11.18
C ILE A 40 -16.77 6.70 -11.74
N GLU A 41 -16.47 6.35 -12.99
CA GLU A 41 -15.18 6.63 -13.61
C GLU A 41 -14.86 8.13 -13.68
N ARG A 42 -15.89 8.99 -13.81
CA ARG A 42 -15.73 10.45 -13.76
C ARG A 42 -15.75 11.02 -12.35
N GLY A 43 -15.97 10.18 -11.33
CA GLY A 43 -16.10 10.61 -9.94
C GLY A 43 -17.37 11.42 -9.68
N GLU A 44 -18.37 11.32 -10.53
CA GLU A 44 -19.66 12.06 -10.41
C GLU A 44 -20.62 11.38 -9.43
N LYS A 45 -20.35 10.15 -9.05
CA LYS A 45 -21.17 9.36 -8.15
C LYS A 45 -20.34 8.73 -7.03
N ASN A 46 -20.85 8.86 -5.79
CA ASN A 46 -20.29 8.12 -4.67
C ASN A 46 -20.82 6.68 -4.75
N ALA A 47 -19.95 5.75 -5.13
CA ALA A 47 -20.27 4.34 -5.12
C ALA A 47 -20.22 3.78 -3.69
N THR A 48 -21.09 2.84 -3.37
CA THR A 48 -21.00 2.07 -2.13
C THR A 48 -19.79 1.13 -2.19
N LEU A 49 -19.28 0.70 -1.02
CA LEU A 49 -18.18 -0.27 -0.95
C LEU A 49 -18.56 -1.58 -1.67
N GLU A 50 -19.81 -2.01 -1.54
CA GLU A 50 -20.33 -3.19 -2.25
C GLU A 50 -20.27 -3.01 -3.78
N SER A 51 -20.60 -1.82 -4.28
CA SER A 51 -20.51 -1.52 -5.71
C SER A 51 -19.04 -1.55 -6.19
N ILE A 52 -18.12 -1.00 -5.40
CA ILE A 52 -16.70 -1.01 -5.70
C ILE A 52 -16.15 -2.43 -5.66
N GLU A 53 -16.59 -3.26 -4.71
CA GLU A 53 -16.20 -4.68 -4.65
C GLU A 53 -16.62 -5.43 -5.91
N LYS A 54 -17.87 -5.32 -6.34
CA LYS A 54 -18.36 -5.95 -7.58
C LYS A 54 -17.55 -5.51 -8.80
N ILE A 55 -17.21 -4.23 -8.90
CA ILE A 55 -16.39 -3.71 -9.98
C ILE A 55 -14.96 -4.26 -9.89
N SER A 56 -14.37 -4.33 -8.69
CA SER A 56 -13.01 -4.86 -8.51
C SER A 56 -12.92 -6.33 -8.90
N LEU A 57 -13.93 -7.12 -8.55
CA LEU A 57 -14.05 -8.53 -8.95
C LEU A 57 -14.15 -8.66 -10.48
N ALA A 58 -14.98 -7.83 -11.12
CA ALA A 58 -15.13 -7.81 -12.58
C ALA A 58 -13.82 -7.42 -13.31
N LEU A 59 -12.98 -6.58 -12.67
CA LEU A 59 -11.66 -6.20 -13.16
C LEU A 59 -10.55 -7.19 -12.77
N ASN A 60 -10.87 -8.23 -11.98
CA ASN A 60 -9.90 -9.17 -11.41
C ASN A 60 -8.77 -8.50 -10.63
N ILE A 61 -9.09 -7.48 -9.84
CA ILE A 61 -8.17 -6.78 -8.95
C ILE A 61 -8.69 -6.79 -7.51
N SER A 62 -7.78 -6.66 -6.54
CA SER A 62 -8.18 -6.55 -5.13
C SER A 62 -8.69 -5.15 -4.80
N LEU A 63 -9.59 -5.03 -3.81
CA LEU A 63 -9.99 -3.74 -3.25
C LEU A 63 -8.79 -2.93 -2.76
N SER A 64 -7.83 -3.59 -2.12
CA SER A 64 -6.60 -2.92 -1.66
C SER A 64 -5.86 -2.22 -2.79
N LYS A 65 -5.85 -2.80 -3.99
CA LYS A 65 -5.23 -2.20 -5.18
C LYS A 65 -5.96 -0.94 -5.66
N LEU A 66 -7.29 -0.93 -5.58
CA LEU A 66 -8.09 0.26 -5.90
C LEU A 66 -7.88 1.40 -4.90
N PHE A 67 -7.67 1.07 -3.62
CA PHE A 67 -7.52 2.03 -2.53
C PHE A 67 -6.06 2.29 -2.14
N GLU A 68 -5.11 1.69 -2.83
CA GLU A 68 -3.68 1.85 -2.56
C GLU A 68 -3.30 3.34 -2.54
N HIS A 69 -2.61 3.77 -1.49
CA HIS A 69 -2.16 5.16 -1.33
C HIS A 69 -3.28 6.23 -1.37
N LEU A 70 -4.52 5.87 -1.00
CA LEU A 70 -5.60 6.83 -0.79
C LEU A 70 -5.58 7.31 0.66
N GLY A 71 -5.39 8.59 0.87
CA GLY A 71 -5.68 9.21 2.17
C GLY A 71 -4.49 9.60 3.03
N GLY A 72 -3.34 9.81 2.44
CA GLY A 72 -2.25 10.45 3.17
C GLY A 72 -1.14 10.91 2.24
N THR A 73 -0.57 12.05 2.51
CA THR A 73 0.79 12.34 2.10
C THR A 73 1.65 11.24 2.70
N ILE A 74 2.00 10.23 1.89
CA ILE A 74 3.03 9.28 2.27
C ILE A 74 4.25 10.15 2.48
N HIS A 75 4.62 10.36 3.74
CA HIS A 75 5.91 10.94 4.02
C HIS A 75 6.93 10.00 3.37
N ASN A 76 7.72 10.52 2.43
CA ASN A 76 8.77 9.77 1.73
C ASN A 76 9.78 9.08 2.68
N ASN A 77 9.60 9.25 3.99
CA ASN A 77 10.38 8.66 5.08
C ASN A 77 9.59 7.69 5.96
N ASP A 78 8.43 7.18 5.50
CA ASP A 78 7.70 6.15 6.23
C ASP A 78 8.45 4.80 6.10
N ILE A 79 9.28 4.51 7.08
CA ILE A 79 10.08 3.27 7.14
C ILE A 79 9.20 2.02 7.13
N PRO A 80 8.10 1.92 7.91
CA PRO A 80 7.17 0.80 7.85
C PRO A 80 6.65 0.53 6.43
N LEU A 81 6.26 1.57 5.69
CA LEU A 81 5.78 1.41 4.32
C LEU A 81 6.88 0.93 3.38
N LYS A 82 8.09 1.49 3.47
CA LYS A 82 9.25 1.04 2.69
C LYS A 82 9.59 -0.42 2.96
N CYS A 83 9.54 -0.85 4.22
CA CYS A 83 9.74 -2.25 4.59
C CYS A 83 8.65 -3.14 4.00
N TYR A 84 7.39 -2.72 4.08
CA TYR A 84 6.27 -3.45 3.49
C TYR A 84 6.44 -3.60 1.97
N GLU A 85 6.73 -2.52 1.25
CA GLU A 85 6.95 -2.53 -0.20
C GLU A 85 8.12 -3.43 -0.58
N PHE A 86 9.23 -3.33 0.15
CA PHE A 86 10.40 -4.17 -0.07
C PHE A 86 10.10 -5.65 0.11
N ILE A 87 9.47 -6.03 1.22
CA ILE A 87 9.15 -7.42 1.52
C ILE A 87 8.09 -7.96 0.56
N SER A 88 7.02 -7.21 0.30
CA SER A 88 5.94 -7.64 -0.59
C SER A 88 6.34 -7.77 -2.06
N SER A 89 7.44 -7.13 -2.48
CA SER A 89 8.02 -7.30 -3.82
C SER A 89 8.74 -8.64 -4.01
N LYS A 90 9.00 -9.41 -2.95
CA LYS A 90 9.75 -10.66 -2.97
C LYS A 90 8.84 -11.87 -3.15
N LYS A 91 9.41 -13.00 -3.58
CA LYS A 91 8.70 -14.29 -3.58
C LYS A 91 8.37 -14.71 -2.14
N GLN A 92 7.32 -15.49 -1.96
CA GLN A 92 6.86 -15.90 -0.63
C GLN A 92 7.96 -16.56 0.21
N SER A 93 8.77 -17.43 -0.38
CA SER A 93 9.89 -18.07 0.33
C SER A 93 10.96 -17.08 0.81
N GLU A 94 11.21 -16.03 0.04
CA GLU A 94 12.12 -14.94 0.44
C GLU A 94 11.51 -14.07 1.53
N GLN A 95 10.19 -13.80 1.46
CA GLN A 95 9.46 -13.08 2.52
C GLN A 95 9.57 -13.80 3.85
N GLU A 96 9.38 -15.12 3.86
CA GLU A 96 9.51 -15.95 5.07
C GLU A 96 10.93 -15.92 5.65
N GLN A 97 11.96 -15.94 4.78
CA GLN A 97 13.35 -15.81 5.23
C GLN A 97 13.64 -14.43 5.82
N LEU A 98 13.19 -13.35 5.17
CA LEU A 98 13.34 -11.99 5.68
C LEU A 98 12.62 -11.82 7.03
N TYR A 99 11.42 -12.36 7.18
CA TYR A 99 10.69 -12.32 8.45
C TYR A 99 11.45 -13.05 9.57
N LYS A 100 12.03 -14.23 9.30
CA LYS A 100 12.87 -14.95 10.28
C LYS A 100 14.09 -14.13 10.69
N ILE A 101 14.75 -13.47 9.75
CA ILE A 101 15.90 -12.60 10.03
C ILE A 101 15.47 -11.44 10.95
N LEU A 102 14.34 -10.79 10.67
CA LEU A 102 13.81 -9.72 11.51
C LEU A 102 13.51 -10.18 12.93
N LEU A 103 12.94 -11.38 13.11
CA LEU A 103 12.70 -11.97 14.43
C LEU A 103 14.00 -12.27 15.18
N GLU A 104 15.04 -12.76 14.50
CA GLU A 104 16.34 -12.98 15.11
C GLU A 104 17.00 -11.66 15.55
N ILE A 105 16.93 -10.62 14.72
CA ILE A 105 17.41 -9.28 15.08
C ILE A 105 16.72 -8.77 16.33
N GLU A 106 15.40 -8.92 16.44
CA GLU A 106 14.63 -8.48 17.59
C GLU A 106 15.02 -9.26 18.86
N ARG A 107 15.26 -10.57 18.74
CA ARG A 107 15.72 -11.42 19.84
C ARG A 107 17.06 -10.92 20.42
N TYR A 108 17.96 -10.42 19.61
CA TYR A 108 19.26 -9.90 20.01
C TYR A 108 19.26 -8.40 20.36
N LYS A 109 18.09 -7.77 20.43
CA LYS A 109 17.91 -6.33 20.67
C LYS A 109 18.68 -5.78 21.88
N ASN A 110 18.93 -6.60 22.89
CA ASN A 110 19.71 -6.21 24.08
C ASN A 110 21.23 -6.26 23.84
N ASN A 111 21.69 -6.68 22.68
CA ASN A 111 23.13 -6.81 22.38
C ASN A 111 23.52 -5.98 21.13
N TRP A 112 23.02 -4.74 21.08
CA TRP A 112 23.21 -3.81 19.95
C TRP A 112 24.67 -3.59 19.57
N VAL A 113 25.60 -3.70 20.54
CA VAL A 113 27.04 -3.55 20.29
C VAL A 113 27.56 -4.59 19.28
N TYR A 114 27.01 -5.80 19.30
CA TYR A 114 27.41 -6.85 18.37
C TYR A 114 26.89 -6.61 16.95
N LEU A 115 25.68 -6.07 16.82
CA LEU A 115 25.06 -5.78 15.51
C LEU A 115 25.77 -4.63 14.79
N TRP A 116 26.22 -3.62 15.52
CA TRP A 116 27.02 -2.51 14.96
C TRP A 116 28.33 -3.01 14.34
N ASN A 117 28.98 -3.98 14.95
CA ASN A 117 30.25 -4.52 14.46
C ASN A 117 30.08 -5.47 13.28
N ILE A 118 28.91 -6.09 13.10
CA ILE A 118 28.63 -7.05 12.00
C ILE A 118 28.12 -6.31 10.76
N LEU A 119 27.33 -5.26 10.90
CA LEU A 119 26.65 -4.64 9.77
C LEU A 119 27.44 -3.52 9.11
N ASP A 120 28.51 -3.01 9.76
CA ASP A 120 29.33 -1.88 9.26
C ASP A 120 28.50 -0.82 8.50
N ILE A 121 27.26 -0.63 8.97
CA ILE A 121 26.35 0.33 8.36
C ILE A 121 26.70 1.70 8.94
N SER A 122 27.39 2.50 8.17
CA SER A 122 27.52 3.94 8.39
C SER A 122 26.15 4.59 8.29
N ILE A 123 25.32 4.43 9.32
CA ILE A 123 24.12 5.24 9.45
C ILE A 123 24.58 6.61 9.91
N ASP A 124 24.38 7.59 9.03
CA ASP A 124 24.62 9.01 9.27
C ASP A 124 24.14 9.41 10.67
N ASN A 125 25.02 10.13 11.38
CA ASN A 125 24.99 10.48 12.80
C ASN A 125 23.75 11.29 13.24
N SER A 126 22.73 11.44 12.38
CA SER A 126 21.50 12.19 12.66
C SER A 126 20.57 11.50 13.65
N TYR A 127 20.67 10.16 13.81
CA TYR A 127 19.82 9.39 14.74
C TYR A 127 20.33 9.41 16.19
N ASN A 128 21.58 9.74 16.44
CA ASN A 128 22.17 9.71 17.79
C ASN A 128 21.72 10.88 18.68
N LYS A 129 21.10 11.92 18.12
CA LYS A 129 20.54 13.04 18.91
C LYS A 129 19.24 12.72 19.64
N HIS A 130 18.47 11.72 19.18
CA HIS A 130 17.20 11.38 19.84
C HIS A 130 17.34 10.38 20.99
N SER A 131 18.40 9.59 21.03
CA SER A 131 18.64 8.63 22.12
C SER A 131 19.07 9.30 23.42
N GLN A 132 19.70 10.49 23.37
CA GLN A 132 20.12 11.21 24.59
C GLN A 132 18.94 11.85 25.35
N TYR A 133 17.79 12.07 24.71
CA TYR A 133 16.61 12.64 25.38
C TYR A 133 15.82 11.64 26.23
N LEU A 134 16.03 10.33 26.04
CA LEU A 134 15.29 9.28 26.78
C LEU A 134 15.98 8.88 28.09
N HIS A 135 17.21 9.29 28.34
CA HIS A 135 17.93 8.99 29.60
C HIS A 135 17.75 10.04 30.72
N HIS A 136 16.98 11.11 30.48
CA HIS A 136 16.73 12.14 31.51
C HIS A 136 15.30 12.14 32.07
N LEU A 137 14.51 11.07 31.81
CA LEU A 137 13.14 10.91 32.34
C LEU A 137 13.01 9.65 33.23
N HIS A 138 13.95 9.49 34.16
CA HIS A 138 13.78 8.63 35.33
C HIS A 138 14.35 9.31 36.56
#